data_7174c94f41e9d7178b37b4bc4fac62cf
#
_entry.id   7174c94f41e9d7178b37b4bc4fac62cf
#
_cell.length_a   1.000
_cell.length_b   1.000
_cell.length_c   1.000
_cell.angle_alpha   90.00
_cell.angle_beta   90.00
_cell.angle_gamma   90.00
#
_symmetry.space_group_name_H-M   'P 1'
#
loop_
_entity.id
_entity.type
_entity.pdbx_description
1 polymer ?
#
loop_
_entity_poly.entity_id
_entity_poly.type
_entity_poly.pdbx_seq_one_letter_code
_entity_poly.pdbx_strand_id
1 'polypeptide(L)' 'MQIQKDDIIYFSHVLPKLNVYEVLEMKIRTVGVNWFVASSTKNRNNVYAFTDDDINQIVFQTYQEAYEHMNRQKESEKC' A
#
# COMPACT_ATOMS: atom_id res chain seq x y z
N MET A 1 11.68 5.67 5.71
CA MET A 1 11.82 4.65 4.63
C MET A 1 12.28 5.35 3.37
N GLN A 2 13.39 4.91 2.82
CA GLN A 2 13.84 5.37 1.51
C GLN A 2 13.29 4.44 0.45
N ILE A 3 12.62 5.01 -0.54
CA ILE A 3 12.06 4.23 -1.63
C ILE A 3 12.79 4.52 -2.93
N GLN A 4 12.96 3.48 -3.73
CA GLN A 4 13.65 3.56 -5.01
C GLN A 4 12.86 2.79 -6.05
N LYS A 5 13.10 3.11 -7.31
CA LYS A 5 12.51 2.36 -8.42
C LYS A 5 12.84 0.89 -8.27
N ASP A 6 11.87 0.05 -8.55
CA ASP A 6 11.94 -1.43 -8.49
C ASP A 6 11.89 -2.02 -7.08
N ASP A 7 11.77 -1.19 -6.04
CA ASP A 7 11.57 -1.69 -4.68
C ASP A 7 10.17 -2.30 -4.54
N ILE A 8 10.08 -3.29 -3.66
CA ILE A 8 8.81 -3.92 -3.33
C ILE A 8 8.27 -3.29 -2.05
N ILE A 9 7.02 -2.88 -2.10
CA ILE A 9 6.30 -2.33 -0.95
C ILE A 9 4.97 -3.07 -0.81
N TYR A 10 4.30 -2.85 0.31
CA TYR A 10 3.02 -3.49 0.61
C TYR A 10 1.99 -2.43 0.93
N PHE A 11 0.91 -2.45 0.19
CA PHE A 11 -0.16 -1.46 0.29
C PHE A 11 -1.33 -2.06 1.05
N SER A 12 -1.69 -1.44 2.18
CA SER A 12 -2.87 -1.81 2.95
C SER A 12 -4.09 -1.17 2.28
N HIS A 13 -4.75 -1.93 1.41
CA HIS A 13 -5.86 -1.45 0.61
C HIS A 13 -7.16 -1.70 1.37
N VAL A 14 -7.69 -0.65 1.96
CA VAL A 14 -8.88 -0.73 2.81
C VAL A 14 -9.96 0.18 2.26
N LEU A 15 -11.08 -0.43 1.86
CA LEU A 15 -12.26 0.27 1.37
C LEU A 15 -13.47 -0.26 2.15
N PRO A 16 -13.73 0.29 3.36
CA PRO A 16 -14.77 -0.24 4.24
C PRO A 16 -16.15 -0.26 3.61
N LYS A 17 -16.48 0.77 2.84
CA LYS A 17 -17.79 0.86 2.19
C LYS A 17 -18.03 -0.25 1.19
N LEU A 18 -16.96 -0.81 0.63
CA LEU A 18 -17.03 -1.91 -0.32
C LEU A 18 -16.65 -3.24 0.32
N ASN A 19 -16.43 -3.23 1.63
CA ASN A 19 -16.00 -4.41 2.40
C ASN A 19 -14.72 -5.02 1.82
N VAL A 20 -13.78 -4.15 1.41
CA VAL A 20 -12.49 -4.58 0.87
C VAL A 20 -11.41 -4.36 1.91
N TYR A 21 -10.70 -5.41 2.26
CA TYR A 21 -9.59 -5.40 3.22
C TYR A 21 -8.52 -6.33 2.69
N GLU A 22 -7.48 -5.75 2.08
CA GLU A 22 -6.45 -6.59 1.45
C GLU A 22 -5.08 -5.92 1.52
N VAL A 23 -4.04 -6.73 1.37
CA VAL A 23 -2.67 -6.25 1.25
C VAL A 23 -2.20 -6.56 -0.16
N LEU A 24 -1.74 -5.53 -0.86
CA LEU A 24 -1.25 -5.66 -2.22
C LEU A 24 0.27 -5.52 -2.23
N GLU A 25 0.94 -6.51 -2.78
CA GLU A 25 2.36 -6.41 -3.05
C GLU A 25 2.56 -5.55 -4.29
N MET A 26 3.33 -4.48 -4.15
CA MET A 26 3.50 -3.49 -5.20
C MET A 26 4.97 -3.30 -5.53
N LYS A 27 5.24 -3.04 -6.80
CA LYS A 27 6.60 -2.71 -7.26
C LYS A 27 6.62 -1.24 -7.67
N ILE A 28 7.59 -0.51 -7.14
CA ILE A 28 7.72 0.92 -7.43
C ILE A 28 8.20 1.09 -8.86
N ARG A 29 7.47 1.88 -9.64
CA ARG A 29 7.76 2.14 -11.05
C ARG A 29 8.47 3.46 -11.28
N THR A 30 8.07 4.49 -10.55
CA THR A 30 8.58 5.85 -10.71
C THR A 30 8.60 6.54 -9.36
N VAL A 31 9.65 7.32 -9.11
CA VAL A 31 9.79 8.08 -7.87
C VAL A 31 9.98 9.54 -8.22
N GLY A 32 9.14 10.41 -7.65
CA GLY A 32 9.26 11.86 -7.76
C GLY A 32 9.79 12.45 -6.46
N VAL A 33 9.65 13.76 -6.31
CA VAL A 33 10.16 14.47 -5.13
C VAL A 33 9.37 14.12 -3.88
N ASN A 34 8.03 14.19 -3.96
CA ASN A 34 7.16 13.91 -2.82
C ASN A 34 6.10 12.88 -3.17
N TRP A 35 6.34 12.10 -4.20
CA TRP A 35 5.36 11.12 -4.67
C TRP A 35 6.06 9.94 -5.32
N PHE A 36 5.33 8.86 -5.47
CA PHE A 36 5.81 7.71 -6.21
C PHE A 36 4.62 6.94 -6.79
N VAL A 37 4.90 6.14 -7.81
CA VAL A 37 3.90 5.32 -8.48
C VAL A 37 4.34 3.87 -8.39
N ALA A 38 3.43 3.00 -8.01
CA ALA A 38 3.70 1.58 -7.91
C ALA A 38 2.58 0.79 -8.59
N SER A 39 2.91 -0.39 -9.06
CA SER A 39 1.94 -1.28 -9.68
C SER A 39 1.93 -2.62 -8.96
N SER A 40 0.78 -3.30 -8.98
CA SER A 40 0.65 -4.62 -8.38
C SER A 40 1.59 -5.60 -9.09
N THR A 41 2.28 -6.43 -8.33
CA THR A 41 3.14 -7.45 -8.90
C THR A 41 2.34 -8.56 -9.60
N LYS A 42 1.06 -8.69 -9.22
CA LYS A 42 0.17 -9.69 -9.82
C LYS A 42 -0.56 -9.17 -11.05
N ASN A 43 -0.76 -7.85 -11.13
CA ASN A 43 -1.47 -7.25 -12.25
C ASN A 43 -0.86 -5.88 -12.55
N ARG A 44 -0.07 -5.81 -13.61
CA ARG A 44 0.62 -4.59 -14.01
C ARG A 44 -0.30 -3.42 -14.30
N ASN A 45 -1.56 -3.71 -14.62
CA ASN A 45 -2.52 -2.66 -14.94
C ASN A 45 -3.09 -1.98 -13.69
N ASN A 46 -2.89 -2.58 -12.52
CA ASN A 46 -3.29 -1.97 -11.26
C ASN A 46 -2.18 -1.04 -10.79
N VAL A 47 -2.32 0.23 -11.11
CA VAL A 47 -1.32 1.25 -10.81
C VAL A 47 -1.91 2.25 -9.82
N TYR A 48 -1.13 2.57 -8.79
CA TYR A 48 -1.53 3.51 -7.76
C TYR A 48 -0.44 4.56 -7.58
N ALA A 49 -0.87 5.81 -7.39
CA ALA A 49 0.05 6.90 -7.05
C ALA A 49 -0.07 7.19 -5.55
N PHE A 50 1.07 7.36 -4.92
CA PHE A 50 1.16 7.63 -3.48
C PHE A 50 2.01 8.86 -3.24
N THR A 51 1.83 9.47 -2.07
CA THR A 51 2.69 10.55 -1.61
C THR A 51 3.53 10.06 -0.44
N ASP A 52 4.54 10.87 -0.06
CA ASP A 52 5.38 10.53 1.08
C ASP A 52 4.56 10.39 2.36
N ASP A 53 3.43 11.10 2.46
CA ASP A 53 2.57 11.02 3.64
C ASP A 53 1.89 9.65 3.78
N ASP A 54 1.81 8.89 2.70
CA ASP A 54 1.21 7.55 2.73
C ASP A 54 2.16 6.50 3.31
N ILE A 55 3.45 6.81 3.38
CA ILE A 55 4.45 5.88 3.91
C ILE A 55 4.21 5.72 5.41
N ASN A 56 4.12 4.46 5.85
CA ASN A 56 3.80 4.06 7.21
C ASN A 56 2.37 4.41 7.64
N GLN A 57 1.55 4.91 6.72
CA GLN A 57 0.11 5.10 6.95
C GLN A 57 -0.70 4.04 6.23
N ILE A 58 -0.44 3.85 4.94
CA ILE A 58 -1.10 2.81 4.14
C ILE A 58 -0.10 2.00 3.31
N VAL A 59 1.15 2.47 3.23
CA VAL A 59 2.22 1.80 2.48
C VAL A 59 3.31 1.39 3.47
N PHE A 60 3.74 0.15 3.41
CA PHE A 60 4.69 -0.41 4.37
C PHE A 60 5.79 -1.20 3.67
N GLN A 61 6.92 -1.38 4.36
CA GLN A 61 8.06 -2.12 3.83
C GLN A 61 7.87 -3.63 3.91
N THR A 62 7.05 -4.11 4.85
CA THR A 62 6.84 -5.53 5.04
C THR A 62 5.37 -5.87 4.92
N TYR A 63 5.11 -7.11 4.51
CA TYR A 63 3.75 -7.63 4.43
C TYR A 63 3.08 -7.59 5.80
N GLN A 64 3.81 -7.98 6.84
CA GLN A 64 3.26 -8.06 8.19
C GLN A 64 2.75 -6.71 8.68
N GLU A 65 3.52 -5.64 8.46
CA GLU A 65 3.10 -4.30 8.88
C GLU A 65 1.82 -3.87 8.16
N ALA A 66 1.76 -4.13 6.85
CA ALA A 66 0.58 -3.81 6.05
C ALA A 66 -0.62 -4.64 6.51
N TYR A 67 -0.41 -5.92 6.78
CA TYR A 67 -1.47 -6.82 7.25
C TYR A 67 -2.01 -6.37 8.60
N GLU A 68 -1.14 -6.01 9.53
CA GLU A 68 -1.55 -5.53 10.84
C GLU A 68 -2.38 -4.25 10.75
N HIS A 69 -1.96 -3.34 9.86
CA HIS A 69 -2.73 -2.12 9.63
C HIS A 69 -4.11 -2.44 9.07
N MET A 70 -4.17 -3.29 8.06
CA MET A 70 -5.43 -3.71 7.45
C MET A 70 -6.34 -4.37 8.48
N ASN A 71 -5.79 -5.26 9.30
CA ASN A 71 -6.55 -5.98 10.30
C ASN A 71 -7.11 -5.05 11.38
N ARG A 72 -6.33 -4.06 11.81
CA ARG A 72 -6.81 -3.06 12.77
C ARG A 72 -7.97 -2.25 12.20
N GLN A 73 -7.90 -1.89 10.92
CA GLN A 73 -8.98 -1.17 10.26
C GLN A 73 -10.23 -2.03 10.18
N LYS A 74 -10.06 -3.31 9.86
CA LYS A 74 -11.18 -4.24 9.78
C LYS A 74 -11.86 -4.42 11.14
N GLU A 75 -11.08 -4.55 12.20
CA GLU A 75 -11.63 -4.70 13.55
C GLU A 75 -12.32 -3.44 14.01
N SER A 76 -11.76 -2.27 13.67
CA SER A 76 -12.37 -0.98 14.01
C SER A 76 -13.74 -0.82 13.39
N GLU A 77 -13.93 -1.32 12.17
CA GLU A 77 -15.21 -1.22 11.47
C GLU A 77 -16.30 -2.16 12.03
N LYS A 78 -15.89 -3.13 12.82
CA LYS A 78 -16.85 -4.08 13.42
C LYS A 78 -17.50 -3.57 14.69
N CYS A 79 -17.03 -2.47 15.22
CA CYS A 79 -17.53 -1.91 16.49
C CYS A 79 -18.73 -1.01 16.30
#